data_bf431f1834f4f670cc0eaad86793901a
#
_entry.id   bf431f1834f4f670cc0eaad86793901a
#
_cell.length_a   1.000
_cell.length_b   1.000
_cell.length_c   1.000
_cell.angle_alpha   90.00
_cell.angle_beta   90.00
_cell.angle_gamma   90.00
#
_symmetry.space_group_name_H-M   'P 1'
#
loop_
_entity.id
_entity.type
_entity.pdbx_description
1 polymer ?
#
loop_
_entity_poly.entity_id
_entity_poly.type
_entity_poly.pdbx_seq_one_letter_code
_entity_poly.pdbx_strand_id
1 'polypeptide(L)'
;GALYFFFESKAALFEEIVEETAEDLKRIMGDFTDQEKQLHPEEYDRILMEFIWENKDIAKILMDGAEGTRYENFREDACTKMEQILNERFQKECGQEVDHELVHILVQMKFQGYCELLRGNCSREKLLEISRILQICSSQSLLAIEAELNRKQ
;
A
#
# COMPACT_ATOMS: atom_id res chain seq x y z
N GLY A 1 -19.11 23.88 20.82
CA GLY A 1 -19.47 24.52 19.96
C GLY A 1 -19.03 25.02 18.58
N ALA A 2 -17.92 25.80 18.47
CA ALA A 2 -17.59 26.50 17.21
C ALA A 2 -17.29 25.60 16.01
N LEU A 3 -16.76 24.40 16.22
CA LEU A 3 -16.43 23.46 15.14
C LEU A 3 -17.66 22.95 14.36
N TYR A 4 -18.80 22.79 15.01
CA TYR A 4 -20.05 22.34 14.35
C TYR A 4 -20.69 23.39 13.43
N PHE A 5 -20.21 24.63 13.41
CA PHE A 5 -20.68 25.63 12.45
C PHE A 5 -20.09 25.45 11.05
N PHE A 6 -18.97 24.71 10.94
CA PHE A 6 -18.24 24.54 9.69
C PHE A 6 -18.37 23.13 9.09
N PHE A 7 -18.75 22.13 9.89
CA PHE A 7 -18.83 20.75 9.44
C PHE A 7 -20.17 20.13 9.82
N GLU A 8 -20.80 19.46 8.85
CA GLU A 8 -22.13 18.82 9.02
C GLU A 8 -22.09 17.66 10.04
N SER A 9 -20.92 17.02 10.22
CA SER A 9 -20.73 15.90 11.13
C SER A 9 -19.26 15.75 11.57
N LYS A 10 -19.00 14.90 12.57
CA LYS A 10 -17.63 14.48 12.93
C LYS A 10 -16.95 13.74 11.78
N ALA A 11 -17.71 12.95 11.02
CA ALA A 11 -17.19 12.24 9.86
C ALA A 11 -16.74 13.22 8.77
N ALA A 12 -17.52 14.27 8.47
CA ALA A 12 -17.16 15.29 7.50
C ALA A 12 -15.88 16.05 7.90
N LEU A 13 -15.73 16.41 9.18
CA LEU A 13 -14.50 17.01 9.68
C LEU A 13 -13.31 16.06 9.53
N PHE A 14 -13.50 14.79 9.88
CA PHE A 14 -12.46 13.77 9.77
C PHE A 14 -12.04 13.57 8.30
N GLU A 15 -13.01 13.46 7.39
CA GLU A 15 -12.74 13.32 5.95
C GLU A 15 -11.89 14.45 5.40
N GLU A 16 -12.17 15.70 5.79
CA GLU A 16 -11.37 16.85 5.36
C GLU A 16 -9.93 16.79 5.90
N ILE A 17 -9.74 16.36 7.14
CA ILE A 17 -8.40 16.21 7.74
C ILE A 17 -7.57 15.13 7.01
N VAL A 18 -8.20 14.03 6.59
CA VAL A 18 -7.48 12.90 5.98
C VAL A 18 -7.41 12.96 4.46
N GLU A 19 -8.22 13.81 3.82
CA GLU A 19 -8.39 13.84 2.36
C GLU A 19 -7.07 14.02 1.63
N GLU A 20 -6.29 15.03 1.98
CA GLU A 20 -5.02 15.34 1.32
C GLU A 20 -4.05 14.14 1.39
N THR A 21 -3.89 13.55 2.58
CA THR A 21 -3.03 12.37 2.77
C THR A 21 -3.55 11.16 2.01
N ALA A 22 -4.87 10.94 2.01
CA ALA A 22 -5.46 9.80 1.30
C ALA A 22 -5.27 9.92 -0.22
N GLU A 23 -5.49 11.11 -0.78
CA GLU A 23 -5.31 11.35 -2.22
C GLU A 23 -3.83 11.29 -2.62
N ASP A 24 -2.92 11.80 -1.79
CA ASP A 24 -1.48 11.69 -2.02
C ASP A 24 -1.00 10.23 -1.97
N LEU A 25 -1.49 9.42 -1.03
CA LEU A 25 -1.20 7.98 -0.99
C LEU A 25 -1.71 7.27 -2.24
N LYS A 26 -2.93 7.55 -2.69
CA LYS A 26 -3.48 7.00 -3.94
C LYS A 26 -2.64 7.39 -5.15
N ARG A 27 -2.19 8.64 -5.20
CA ARG A 27 -1.33 9.15 -6.27
C ARG A 27 0.01 8.44 -6.28
N ILE A 28 0.71 8.34 -5.15
CA ILE A 28 1.97 7.61 -5.02
C ILE A 28 1.79 6.14 -5.45
N MET A 29 0.71 5.49 -5.01
CA MET A 29 0.40 4.11 -5.40
C MET A 29 0.04 4.00 -6.89
N GLY A 30 -0.59 5.02 -7.48
CA GLY A 30 -0.89 5.11 -8.90
C GLY A 30 0.37 5.29 -9.76
N ASP A 31 1.29 6.14 -9.33
CA ASP A 31 2.56 6.39 -10.02
C ASP A 31 3.42 5.12 -10.17
N PHE A 32 3.25 4.13 -9.30
CA PHE A 32 3.89 2.82 -9.45
C PHE A 32 3.39 2.02 -10.65
N THR A 33 2.16 2.27 -11.09
CA THR A 33 1.56 1.60 -12.26
C THR A 33 1.88 2.30 -13.58
N ASP A 34 2.38 3.54 -13.53
CA ASP A 34 2.69 4.33 -14.71
C ASP A 34 4.02 3.86 -15.31
N GLN A 35 3.93 3.15 -16.44
CA GLN A 35 5.09 2.59 -17.17
C GLN A 35 6.05 3.67 -17.65
N GLU A 36 5.64 4.94 -17.77
CA GLU A 36 6.49 6.06 -18.16
C GLU A 36 7.37 6.57 -16.99
N LYS A 37 6.97 6.34 -15.76
CA LYS A 37 7.68 6.80 -14.55
C LYS A 37 8.55 5.73 -13.89
N GLN A 38 8.96 4.68 -14.55
CA GLN A 38 9.67 3.49 -14.04
C GLN A 38 10.68 3.79 -12.91
N LEU A 39 10.16 4.08 -11.73
CA LEU A 39 10.96 4.10 -10.51
C LEU A 39 11.40 2.68 -10.19
N HIS A 40 12.67 2.51 -9.80
CA HIS A 40 13.14 1.24 -9.30
C HIS A 40 12.31 0.85 -8.06
N PRO A 41 11.87 -0.42 -7.90
CA PRO A 41 10.98 -0.83 -6.80
C PRO A 41 11.45 -0.41 -5.39
N GLU A 42 12.77 -0.38 -5.17
CA GLU A 42 13.34 0.07 -3.89
C GLU A 42 13.20 1.58 -3.68
N GLU A 43 13.32 2.37 -4.75
CA GLU A 43 13.15 3.81 -4.69
C GLU A 43 11.68 4.20 -4.46
N TYR A 44 10.78 3.50 -5.13
CA TYR A 44 9.35 3.65 -4.90
C TYR A 44 8.96 3.34 -3.45
N ASP A 45 9.42 2.19 -2.93
CA ASP A 45 9.13 1.80 -1.54
C ASP A 45 9.68 2.83 -0.55
N ARG A 46 10.86 3.37 -0.80
CA ARG A 46 11.44 4.43 0.02
C ARG A 46 10.59 5.70 0.02
N ILE A 47 10.15 6.18 -1.14
CA ILE A 47 9.30 7.36 -1.27
C ILE A 47 7.98 7.15 -0.53
N LEU A 48 7.33 6.00 -0.73
CA LEU A 48 6.09 5.64 -0.06
C LEU A 48 6.27 5.61 1.47
N MET A 49 7.34 4.98 1.96
CA MET A 49 7.57 4.86 3.40
C MET A 49 7.98 6.17 4.06
N GLU A 50 8.70 7.05 3.35
CA GLU A 50 8.98 8.40 3.83
C GLU A 50 7.70 9.22 3.96
N PHE A 51 6.84 9.20 2.95
CA PHE A 51 5.55 9.86 3.00
C PHE A 51 4.65 9.32 4.12
N ILE A 52 4.58 8.00 4.27
CA ILE A 52 3.84 7.34 5.35
C ILE A 52 4.38 7.77 6.72
N TRP A 53 5.70 7.88 6.87
CA TRP A 53 6.30 8.33 8.14
C TRP A 53 5.91 9.77 8.47
N GLU A 54 5.97 10.68 7.50
CA GLU A 54 5.62 12.09 7.67
C GLU A 54 4.14 12.27 8.04
N ASN A 55 3.27 11.37 7.56
CA ASN A 55 1.83 11.38 7.79
C ASN A 55 1.36 10.20 8.65
N LYS A 56 2.21 9.72 9.57
CA LYS A 56 2.05 8.44 10.29
C LYS A 56 0.69 8.27 10.95
N ASP A 57 0.18 9.29 11.62
CA ASP A 57 -1.08 9.20 12.36
C ASP A 57 -2.27 9.04 11.42
N ILE A 58 -2.28 9.81 10.31
CA ILE A 58 -3.34 9.73 9.31
C ILE A 58 -3.25 8.42 8.53
N ALA A 59 -2.03 8.02 8.11
CA ALA A 59 -1.81 6.75 7.43
C ALA A 59 -2.28 5.57 8.28
N LYS A 60 -2.00 5.58 9.58
CA LYS A 60 -2.50 4.57 10.52
C LYS A 60 -4.02 4.51 10.58
N ILE A 61 -4.68 5.66 10.67
CA ILE A 61 -6.15 5.73 10.69
C ILE A 61 -6.73 5.16 9.38
N LEU A 62 -6.19 5.54 8.22
CA LEU A 62 -6.62 5.03 6.92
C LEU A 62 -6.44 3.50 6.82
N MET A 63 -5.36 2.95 7.38
CA MET A 63 -5.06 1.51 7.34
C MET A 63 -5.82 0.71 8.38
N ASP A 64 -6.21 1.30 9.52
CA ASP A 64 -6.99 0.64 10.57
C ASP A 64 -8.51 0.72 10.32
N GLY A 65 -8.93 1.36 9.23
CA GLY A 65 -10.32 1.53 8.80
C GLY A 65 -10.94 2.82 9.36
N ALA A 66 -11.10 3.79 8.51
CA ALA A 66 -11.75 5.08 8.80
C ALA A 66 -13.28 4.92 8.83
N GLU A 67 -13.81 4.08 9.71
CA GLU A 67 -15.20 3.63 9.78
C GLU A 67 -16.20 4.80 9.78
N GLY A 68 -17.26 4.66 8.96
CA GLY A 68 -18.29 5.68 8.80
C GLY A 68 -17.89 6.88 7.95
N THR A 69 -16.77 6.81 7.23
CA THR A 69 -16.32 7.81 6.27
C THR A 69 -16.21 7.22 4.87
N ARG A 70 -16.02 8.06 3.84
CA ARG A 70 -15.75 7.60 2.47
C ARG A 70 -14.45 6.83 2.31
N TYR A 71 -13.59 6.81 3.34
CA TYR A 71 -12.30 6.12 3.36
C TYR A 71 -12.32 4.81 4.16
N GLU A 72 -13.50 4.33 4.56
CA GLU A 72 -13.62 3.10 5.35
C GLU A 72 -13.03 1.86 4.67
N ASN A 73 -13.05 1.82 3.34
CA ASN A 73 -12.49 0.73 2.53
C ASN A 73 -11.11 1.05 1.96
N PHE A 74 -10.42 2.09 2.44
CA PHE A 74 -9.14 2.54 1.88
C PHE A 74 -8.09 1.43 1.78
N ARG A 75 -7.98 0.60 2.82
CA ARG A 75 -7.06 -0.53 2.85
C ARG A 75 -7.43 -1.60 1.84
N GLU A 76 -8.70 -1.98 1.76
CA GLU A 76 -9.22 -2.96 0.84
C GLU A 76 -9.02 -2.51 -0.61
N ASP A 77 -9.30 -1.26 -0.92
CA ASP A 77 -9.09 -0.66 -2.23
C ASP A 77 -7.59 -0.69 -2.62
N ALA A 78 -6.71 -0.36 -1.67
CA ALA A 78 -5.27 -0.42 -1.88
C ALA A 78 -4.77 -1.86 -2.12
N CYS A 79 -5.28 -2.84 -1.36
CA CYS A 79 -4.97 -4.26 -1.57
C CYS A 79 -5.45 -4.73 -2.94
N THR A 80 -6.70 -4.43 -3.31
CA THR A 80 -7.28 -4.80 -4.62
C THR A 80 -6.46 -4.21 -5.77
N LYS A 81 -6.04 -2.95 -5.64
CA LYS A 81 -5.17 -2.32 -6.65
C LYS A 81 -3.83 -3.03 -6.77
N MET A 82 -3.21 -3.41 -5.66
CA MET A 82 -1.94 -4.15 -5.68
C MET A 82 -2.09 -5.55 -6.28
N GLU A 83 -3.19 -6.24 -6.01
CA GLU A 83 -3.50 -7.54 -6.63
C GLU A 83 -3.61 -7.42 -8.16
N GLN A 84 -4.27 -6.37 -8.66
CA GLN A 84 -4.34 -6.11 -10.10
C GLN A 84 -2.95 -5.91 -10.70
N ILE A 85 -2.09 -5.08 -10.07
CA ILE A 85 -0.72 -4.83 -10.52
C ILE A 85 0.10 -6.12 -10.59
N LEU A 86 0.00 -6.98 -9.57
CA LEU A 86 0.72 -8.24 -9.55
C LEU A 86 0.23 -9.21 -10.63
N ASN A 87 -1.08 -9.30 -10.85
CA ASN A 87 -1.66 -10.14 -11.90
C ASN A 87 -1.21 -9.67 -13.30
N GLU A 88 -1.25 -8.36 -13.56
CA GLU A 88 -0.75 -7.78 -14.82
C GLU A 88 0.74 -8.08 -15.03
N ARG A 89 1.54 -7.99 -13.96
CA ARG A 89 2.96 -8.33 -14.00
C ARG A 89 3.17 -9.80 -14.34
N PHE A 90 2.52 -10.72 -13.64
CA PHE A 90 2.68 -12.15 -13.92
C PHE A 90 2.20 -12.52 -15.34
N GLN A 91 1.10 -11.94 -15.79
CA GLN A 91 0.63 -12.14 -17.17
C GLN A 91 1.68 -11.66 -18.19
N LYS A 92 2.31 -10.51 -17.93
CA LYS A 92 3.34 -9.95 -18.82
C LYS A 92 4.63 -10.77 -18.80
N GLU A 93 5.13 -11.17 -17.61
CA GLU A 93 6.44 -11.81 -17.46
C GLU A 93 6.38 -13.33 -17.70
N CYS A 94 5.27 -13.98 -17.38
CA CYS A 94 5.13 -15.45 -17.47
C CYS A 94 4.11 -15.89 -18.53
N GLY A 95 3.31 -14.97 -19.09
CA GLY A 95 2.28 -15.31 -20.08
C GLY A 95 1.13 -16.15 -19.54
N GLN A 96 0.97 -16.23 -18.23
CA GLN A 96 -0.07 -17.03 -17.57
C GLN A 96 -0.64 -16.35 -16.33
N GLU A 97 -1.88 -16.69 -16.02
CA GLU A 97 -2.53 -16.27 -14.80
C GLU A 97 -1.96 -17.04 -13.61
N VAL A 98 -1.78 -16.33 -12.50
CA VAL A 98 -1.41 -16.91 -11.21
C VAL A 98 -2.68 -17.15 -10.40
N ASP A 99 -2.64 -18.17 -9.56
CA ASP A 99 -3.71 -18.47 -8.63
C ASP A 99 -4.08 -17.21 -7.82
N HIS A 100 -5.35 -16.80 -7.90
CA HIS A 100 -5.86 -15.59 -7.27
C HIS A 100 -5.66 -15.62 -5.75
N GLU A 101 -5.83 -16.78 -5.10
CA GLU A 101 -5.65 -16.93 -3.66
C GLU A 101 -4.18 -16.69 -3.26
N LEU A 102 -3.22 -17.17 -4.07
CA LEU A 102 -1.81 -16.92 -3.84
C LEU A 102 -1.49 -15.43 -3.94
N VAL A 103 -1.98 -14.73 -4.97
CA VAL A 103 -1.78 -13.28 -5.14
C VAL A 103 -2.38 -12.52 -3.97
N HIS A 104 -3.60 -12.86 -3.56
CA HIS A 104 -4.28 -12.27 -2.41
C HIS A 104 -3.44 -12.43 -1.13
N ILE A 105 -2.97 -13.65 -0.83
CA ILE A 105 -2.15 -13.91 0.36
C ILE A 105 -0.86 -13.09 0.35
N LEU A 106 -0.16 -12.99 -0.78
CA LEU A 106 1.07 -12.20 -0.91
C LEU A 106 0.83 -10.72 -0.62
N VAL A 107 -0.24 -10.16 -1.16
CA VAL A 107 -0.63 -8.77 -0.91
C VAL A 107 -0.97 -8.55 0.55
N GLN A 108 -1.80 -9.42 1.15
CA GLN A 108 -2.16 -9.31 2.56
C GLN A 108 -0.95 -9.41 3.48
N MET A 109 -0.01 -10.31 3.23
CA MET A 109 1.24 -10.42 4.00
C MET A 109 2.04 -9.10 3.97
N LYS A 110 2.19 -8.48 2.80
CA LYS A 110 2.90 -7.22 2.65
C LYS A 110 2.19 -6.08 3.39
N PHE A 111 0.89 -5.92 3.17
CA PHE A 111 0.10 -4.86 3.81
C PHE A 111 0.06 -5.03 5.34
N GLN A 112 -0.12 -6.25 5.83
CA GLN A 112 -0.09 -6.50 7.27
C GLN A 112 1.27 -6.13 7.88
N GLY A 113 2.37 -6.44 7.21
CA GLY A 113 3.72 -6.04 7.64
C GLY A 113 3.85 -4.52 7.77
N TYR A 114 3.34 -3.76 6.83
CA TYR A 114 3.33 -2.30 6.91
C TYR A 114 2.42 -1.76 8.01
N CYS A 115 1.23 -2.36 8.20
CA CYS A 115 0.35 -2.00 9.30
C CYS A 115 1.02 -2.20 10.67
N GLU A 116 1.75 -3.31 10.86
CA GLU A 116 2.49 -3.56 12.10
C GLU A 116 3.63 -2.54 12.31
N LEU A 117 4.34 -2.13 11.25
CA LEU A 117 5.33 -1.06 11.33
C LEU A 117 4.71 0.28 11.74
N LEU A 118 3.53 0.61 11.20
CA LEU A 118 2.81 1.84 11.54
C LEU A 118 2.30 1.84 12.96
N ARG A 119 1.80 0.71 13.46
CA ARG A 119 1.31 0.55 14.84
C ARG A 119 2.46 0.58 15.83
N GLY A 120 3.65 0.14 15.41
CA GLY A 120 4.85 0.15 16.23
C GLY A 120 5.33 1.56 16.57
N ASN A 121 6.07 1.69 17.68
CA ASN A 121 6.70 2.95 18.07
C ASN A 121 8.20 2.92 17.75
N CYS A 122 8.53 2.65 16.48
CA CYS A 122 9.92 2.65 16.00
C CYS A 122 10.35 4.06 15.52
N SER A 123 11.66 4.29 15.42
CA SER A 123 12.19 5.52 14.80
C SER A 123 12.00 5.49 13.28
N ARG A 124 12.16 6.66 12.64
CA ARG A 124 12.13 6.77 11.17
C ARG A 124 13.15 5.84 10.51
N GLU A 125 14.38 5.83 10.99
CA GLU A 125 15.46 5.01 10.48
C GLU A 125 15.11 3.53 10.55
N LYS A 126 14.53 3.10 11.69
CA LYS A 126 14.12 1.71 11.90
C LYS A 126 12.97 1.31 10.99
N LEU A 127 11.99 2.19 10.79
CA LEU A 127 10.89 1.95 9.85
C LEU A 127 11.42 1.77 8.43
N LEU A 128 12.28 2.68 7.94
CA LEU A 128 12.87 2.60 6.60
C LEU A 128 13.76 1.38 6.41
N GLU A 129 14.55 0.99 7.43
CA GLU A 129 15.36 -0.22 7.40
C GLU A 129 14.50 -1.49 7.25
N ILE A 130 13.46 -1.63 8.07
CA ILE A 130 12.60 -2.80 8.05
C ILE A 130 11.79 -2.85 6.75
N SER A 131 11.21 -1.73 6.30
CA SER A 131 10.45 -1.69 5.04
C SER A 131 11.31 -2.10 3.84
N ARG A 132 12.57 -1.65 3.79
CA ARG A 132 13.52 -2.07 2.75
C ARG A 132 13.76 -3.59 2.77
N ILE A 133 13.91 -4.19 3.95
CA ILE A 133 14.08 -5.65 4.07
C ILE A 133 12.81 -6.37 3.62
N LEU A 134 11.62 -5.91 4.02
CA LEU A 134 10.35 -6.48 3.58
C LEU A 134 10.17 -6.37 2.06
N GLN A 135 10.60 -5.26 1.45
CA GLN A 135 10.57 -5.08 0.01
C GLN A 135 11.50 -6.07 -0.71
N ILE A 136 12.71 -6.30 -0.20
CA ILE A 136 13.62 -7.31 -0.74
C ILE A 136 12.99 -8.71 -0.65
N CYS A 137 12.43 -9.08 0.50
CA CYS A 137 11.75 -10.36 0.67
C CYS A 137 10.58 -10.53 -0.31
N SER A 138 9.75 -9.49 -0.46
CA SER A 138 8.64 -9.48 -1.41
C SER A 138 9.12 -9.67 -2.84
N SER A 139 10.14 -8.91 -3.28
CA SER A 139 10.70 -9.01 -4.63
C SER A 139 11.29 -10.40 -4.91
N GLN A 140 12.02 -10.98 -3.95
CA GLN A 140 12.57 -12.34 -4.09
C GLN A 140 11.47 -13.41 -4.16
N SER A 141 10.40 -13.24 -3.40
CA SER A 141 9.24 -14.15 -3.46
C SER A 141 8.58 -14.12 -4.83
N LEU A 142 8.40 -12.94 -5.42
CA LEU A 142 7.84 -12.80 -6.77
C LEU A 142 8.73 -13.47 -7.84
N LEU A 143 10.05 -13.25 -7.78
CA LEU A 143 10.99 -13.91 -8.70
C LEU A 143 10.97 -15.44 -8.56
N ALA A 144 10.84 -15.96 -7.34
CA ALA A 144 10.74 -17.39 -7.10
C ALA A 144 9.44 -17.97 -7.70
N ILE A 145 8.32 -17.26 -7.59
CA ILE A 145 7.05 -17.67 -8.20
C ILE A 145 7.16 -17.65 -9.73
N GLU A 146 7.71 -16.59 -10.31
CA GLU A 146 7.93 -16.47 -11.75
C GLU A 146 8.79 -17.64 -12.29
N ALA A 147 9.87 -17.98 -11.56
CA ALA A 147 10.72 -19.13 -11.91
C ALA A 147 9.99 -20.48 -11.82
N GLU A 148 9.10 -20.64 -10.81
CA GLU A 148 8.30 -21.85 -10.65
C GLU A 148 7.24 -21.99 -11.77
N LEU A 149 6.60 -20.90 -12.14
CA LEU A 149 5.63 -20.89 -13.24
C LEU A 149 6.29 -21.25 -14.58
N ASN A 150 7.46 -20.69 -14.86
CA ASN A 150 8.20 -20.94 -16.11
C ASN A 150 8.75 -22.38 -16.18
N ARG A 151 8.96 -23.08 -15.04
CA ARG A 151 9.36 -24.50 -15.05
C ARG A 151 8.23 -25.46 -15.41
N LYS A 152 6.98 -25.03 -15.29
CA LYS A 152 5.80 -25.87 -15.60
C LYS A 152 5.38 -25.79 -17.07
N GLN A 153 6.06 -24.98 -17.86
CA GLN A 153 5.93 -24.89 -19.33
C GLN A 153 6.85 -25.92 -20.00
#